data_5ccd99b58d1238021eb626b9b8bd5185
#
_entry.id   5ccd99b58d1238021eb626b9b8bd5185
#
_cell.length_a   1.000
_cell.length_b   1.000
_cell.length_c   1.000
_cell.angle_alpha   90.00
_cell.angle_beta   90.00
_cell.angle_gamma   90.00
#
_symmetry.space_group_name_H-M   'P 1'
#
loop_
_entity.id
_entity.type
_entity.pdbx_description
1 polymer ?
#
loop_
_entity_poly.entity_id
_entity_poly.type
_entity_poly.pdbx_seq_one_letter_code
_entity_poly.pdbx_strand_id
1 'polypeptide(L)'
;QTLGEQGVASAWYDQAAATKALNTGSTPAIMDELAQKAGRSAMSLRFAADYLEVGSVSRDVQQPTVPAVAGIGDLPGDTGGVYSFAGGEQLLREYWPTIVSLINASGTNAEQGLAQAEQALGVKLPDDLATLLGKQFDLVVAKQDFSTINQGTPVQVAARLTTDTAKAEQIVTRLQAKLGEMMPAEAQREVPRKVVGDGLIVAADAGYLDKLASPQGKLSENQGFQRTVPDPEKQAGVLFIDLDAFESQYLDEVPEDQREFVQSLQGLGLVNSPVVDGESRGSLRLSVN
;
A
#
# COMPACT_ATOMS: atom_id res chain seq x y z
N GLN A 1 -1.91 13.14 -26.55
CA GLN A 1 -3.26 12.52 -26.56
C GLN A 1 -3.35 11.24 -25.70
N THR A 2 -2.24 10.68 -25.24
CA THR A 2 -2.20 9.47 -24.40
C THR A 2 -2.58 9.71 -22.94
N LEU A 3 -2.41 10.92 -22.44
CA LEU A 3 -2.71 11.31 -21.05
C LEU A 3 -4.20 11.66 -20.80
N GLY A 4 -5.04 11.67 -21.85
CA GLY A 4 -6.44 12.08 -21.79
C GLY A 4 -6.56 13.59 -21.81
N GLU A 5 -6.77 14.23 -20.66
CA GLU A 5 -6.90 15.68 -20.54
C GLU A 5 -5.54 16.39 -20.52
N GLN A 6 -5.49 17.62 -21.07
CA GLN A 6 -4.26 18.42 -21.06
C GLN A 6 -3.96 18.92 -19.65
N GLY A 7 -2.70 18.79 -19.23
CA GLY A 7 -2.20 19.41 -18.01
C GLY A 7 -1.53 20.77 -18.28
N VAL A 8 -1.22 21.48 -17.20
CA VAL A 8 -0.42 22.71 -17.24
C VAL A 8 1.06 22.44 -17.48
N ALA A 9 1.50 21.22 -17.16
CA ALA A 9 2.83 20.71 -17.45
C ALA A 9 2.75 19.22 -17.80
N SER A 10 3.64 18.77 -18.66
CA SER A 10 3.77 17.35 -18.98
C SER A 10 5.23 16.98 -19.20
N ALA A 11 5.57 15.74 -18.87
CA ALA A 11 6.87 15.15 -19.11
C ALA A 11 6.69 13.72 -19.61
N TRP A 12 7.68 13.22 -20.32
CA TRP A 12 7.77 11.81 -20.65
C TRP A 12 9.20 11.31 -20.45
N TYR A 13 9.36 10.05 -20.15
CA TYR A 13 10.65 9.43 -20.01
C TYR A 13 10.59 7.94 -20.37
N ASP A 14 11.73 7.44 -20.85
CA ASP A 14 12.00 6.03 -21.05
C ASP A 14 12.80 5.54 -19.84
N GLN A 15 12.25 4.58 -19.10
CA GLN A 15 12.86 4.14 -17.84
C GLN A 15 14.24 3.51 -18.08
N ALA A 16 14.37 2.69 -19.13
CA ALA A 16 15.64 2.04 -19.44
C ALA A 16 16.70 3.07 -19.86
N ALA A 17 16.32 4.05 -20.70
CA ALA A 17 17.21 5.13 -21.11
C ALA A 17 17.61 6.02 -19.93
N ALA A 18 16.68 6.36 -19.05
CA ALA A 18 16.94 7.15 -17.84
C ALA A 18 17.90 6.44 -16.89
N THR A 19 17.65 5.15 -16.60
CA THR A 19 18.52 4.33 -15.76
C THR A 19 19.93 4.25 -16.34
N LYS A 20 20.05 4.01 -17.66
CA LYS A 20 21.33 3.97 -18.34
C LYS A 20 22.08 5.30 -18.30
N ALA A 21 21.37 6.44 -18.43
CA ALA A 21 21.97 7.76 -18.38
C ALA A 21 22.48 8.14 -16.97
N LEU A 22 21.80 7.66 -15.94
CA LEU A 22 22.15 7.89 -14.54
C LEU A 22 23.14 6.84 -13.99
N ASN A 23 23.36 5.74 -14.72
CA ASN A 23 24.26 4.68 -14.30
C ASN A 23 25.72 5.13 -14.36
N THR A 24 26.30 5.36 -13.20
CA THR A 24 27.73 5.72 -13.03
C THR A 24 28.66 4.51 -12.97
N GLY A 25 28.19 3.31 -13.36
CA GLY A 25 28.94 2.06 -13.35
C GLY A 25 28.84 1.24 -12.07
N SER A 26 28.11 1.72 -11.06
CA SER A 26 27.86 1.01 -9.79
C SER A 26 26.45 0.42 -9.64
N THR A 27 25.59 0.60 -10.64
CA THR A 27 24.21 0.08 -10.60
C THR A 27 24.20 -1.41 -10.91
N PRO A 28 23.60 -2.27 -10.06
CA PRO A 28 23.47 -3.70 -10.33
C PRO A 28 22.71 -3.96 -11.64
N ALA A 29 23.12 -4.97 -12.40
CA ALA A 29 22.50 -5.35 -13.70
C ALA A 29 20.98 -5.62 -13.58
N ILE A 30 20.52 -6.08 -12.41
CA ILE A 30 19.11 -6.31 -12.13
C ILE A 30 18.27 -5.02 -12.21
N MET A 31 18.85 -3.85 -11.91
CA MET A 31 18.16 -2.58 -12.03
C MET A 31 17.90 -2.20 -13.50
N ASP A 32 18.82 -2.58 -14.40
CA ASP A 32 18.62 -2.40 -15.84
C ASP A 32 17.47 -3.29 -16.36
N GLU A 33 17.37 -4.54 -15.86
CA GLU A 33 16.27 -5.45 -16.19
C GLU A 33 14.92 -4.90 -15.71
N LEU A 34 14.84 -4.44 -14.46
CA LEU A 34 13.63 -3.82 -13.90
C LEU A 34 13.22 -2.56 -14.68
N ALA A 35 14.19 -1.73 -15.06
CA ALA A 35 13.94 -0.53 -15.85
C ALA A 35 13.40 -0.86 -17.26
N GLN A 36 13.88 -1.94 -17.89
CA GLN A 36 13.34 -2.40 -19.16
C GLN A 36 11.89 -2.90 -19.03
N LYS A 37 11.57 -3.61 -17.94
CA LYS A 37 10.20 -4.09 -17.65
C LYS A 37 9.22 -2.96 -17.29
N ALA A 38 9.71 -1.83 -16.80
CA ALA A 38 8.89 -0.67 -16.42
C ALA A 38 8.37 0.13 -17.64
N GLY A 39 9.00 -0.05 -18.82
CA GLY A 39 8.58 0.57 -20.06
C GLY A 39 8.82 2.09 -20.13
N ARG A 40 7.89 2.80 -20.76
CA ARG A 40 7.94 4.25 -20.99
C ARG A 40 6.77 4.93 -20.32
N SER A 41 6.98 6.06 -19.67
CA SER A 41 5.95 6.78 -18.94
C SER A 41 5.79 8.21 -19.42
N ALA A 42 4.56 8.66 -19.46
CA ALA A 42 4.21 10.07 -19.60
C ALA A 42 3.44 10.52 -18.37
N MET A 43 3.71 11.75 -17.92
CA MET A 43 3.07 12.35 -16.75
C MET A 43 2.53 13.71 -17.10
N SER A 44 1.46 14.12 -16.42
CA SER A 44 0.90 15.47 -16.52
C SER A 44 0.51 15.99 -15.14
N LEU A 45 0.74 17.29 -14.92
CA LEU A 45 0.27 18.03 -13.78
C LEU A 45 -1.01 18.77 -14.17
N ARG A 46 -2.08 18.61 -13.39
CA ARG A 46 -3.38 19.25 -13.62
C ARG A 46 -3.89 19.91 -12.34
N PHE A 47 -4.59 21.01 -12.50
CA PHE A 47 -5.35 21.67 -11.45
C PHE A 47 -6.83 21.55 -11.78
N ALA A 48 -7.61 20.95 -10.90
CA ALA A 48 -9.05 20.96 -10.91
C ALA A 48 -9.57 21.97 -9.87
N ALA A 49 -10.89 22.13 -9.77
CA ALA A 49 -11.47 23.05 -8.81
C ALA A 49 -11.21 22.65 -7.35
N ASP A 50 -11.13 21.35 -7.10
CA ASP A 50 -11.11 20.74 -5.77
C ASP A 50 -9.95 19.76 -5.54
N TYR A 51 -9.05 19.60 -6.52
CA TYR A 51 -7.82 18.81 -6.35
C TYR A 51 -6.71 19.21 -7.32
N LEU A 52 -5.48 18.96 -6.89
CA LEU A 52 -4.27 18.87 -7.72
C LEU A 52 -4.06 17.42 -8.13
N GLU A 53 -3.71 17.16 -9.39
CA GLU A 53 -3.42 15.81 -9.87
C GLU A 53 -2.10 15.72 -10.63
N VAL A 54 -1.33 14.68 -10.33
CA VAL A 54 -0.26 14.16 -11.17
C VAL A 54 -0.75 12.86 -11.79
N GLY A 55 -1.23 12.93 -13.03
CA GLY A 55 -1.65 11.76 -13.79
C GLY A 55 -0.48 11.12 -14.55
N SER A 56 -0.48 9.81 -14.70
CA SER A 56 0.55 9.06 -15.44
C SER A 56 -0.05 7.99 -16.33
N VAL A 57 0.65 7.70 -17.44
CA VAL A 57 0.39 6.55 -18.31
C VAL A 57 1.74 5.91 -18.62
N SER A 58 1.84 4.61 -18.35
CA SER A 58 3.01 3.79 -18.68
C SER A 58 2.66 2.82 -19.80
N ARG A 59 3.57 2.62 -20.75
CA ARG A 59 3.42 1.71 -21.90
C ARG A 59 4.62 0.79 -22.02
N ASP A 60 4.41 -0.32 -22.69
CA ASP A 60 5.39 -1.40 -22.83
C ASP A 60 5.79 -1.99 -21.48
N VAL A 61 4.87 -1.92 -20.51
CA VAL A 61 5.06 -2.46 -19.16
C VAL A 61 5.00 -3.98 -19.23
N GLN A 62 6.06 -4.64 -18.77
CA GLN A 62 6.17 -6.09 -18.74
C GLN A 62 5.96 -6.59 -17.30
N GLN A 63 4.74 -6.52 -16.84
CA GLN A 63 4.33 -6.99 -15.52
C GLN A 63 3.11 -7.90 -15.66
N PRO A 64 2.92 -8.87 -14.75
CA PRO A 64 1.72 -9.68 -14.71
C PRO A 64 0.47 -8.79 -14.58
N THR A 65 -0.57 -9.13 -15.32
CA THR A 65 -1.88 -8.51 -15.10
C THR A 65 -2.45 -9.03 -13.78
N VAL A 66 -2.74 -8.13 -12.87
CA VAL A 66 -3.41 -8.44 -11.60
C VAL A 66 -4.85 -7.92 -11.64
N PRO A 67 -5.78 -8.47 -10.85
CA PRO A 67 -7.15 -7.95 -10.77
C PRO A 67 -7.19 -6.54 -10.19
N ALA A 68 -8.33 -5.90 -10.29
CA ALA A 68 -8.61 -4.71 -9.51
C ALA A 68 -8.90 -5.07 -8.04
N VAL A 69 -8.64 -4.11 -7.14
CA VAL A 69 -8.99 -4.24 -5.72
C VAL A 69 -10.51 -4.21 -5.52
N ALA A 70 -11.00 -4.87 -4.49
CA ALA A 70 -12.42 -4.98 -4.21
C ALA A 70 -12.79 -4.49 -2.80
N GLY A 71 -13.98 -3.90 -2.66
CA GLY A 71 -14.57 -3.59 -1.36
C GLY A 71 -13.83 -2.54 -0.53
N ILE A 72 -13.01 -1.69 -1.14
CA ILE A 72 -12.32 -0.60 -0.42
C ILE A 72 -13.34 0.46 0.00
N GLY A 73 -14.26 0.81 -0.90
CA GLY A 73 -15.32 1.77 -0.59
C GLY A 73 -16.26 1.33 0.53
N ASP A 74 -16.32 0.03 0.83
CA ASP A 74 -17.14 -0.54 1.91
C ASP A 74 -16.43 -0.59 3.27
N LEU A 75 -15.18 -0.12 3.39
CA LEU A 75 -14.51 0.05 4.67
C LEU A 75 -15.28 1.03 5.56
N PRO A 76 -15.12 0.96 6.89
CA PRO A 76 -15.83 1.84 7.82
C PRO A 76 -15.68 3.33 7.47
N GLY A 77 -16.72 4.12 7.70
CA GLY A 77 -16.72 5.57 7.43
C GLY A 77 -15.69 6.36 8.27
N ASP A 78 -15.21 5.78 9.36
CA ASP A 78 -14.12 6.32 10.20
C ASP A 78 -12.73 5.84 9.79
N THR A 79 -12.56 5.31 8.56
CA THR A 79 -11.24 5.02 8.01
C THR A 79 -10.47 6.31 7.74
N GLY A 80 -9.32 6.48 8.40
CA GLY A 80 -8.41 7.61 8.21
C GLY A 80 -7.34 7.34 7.15
N GLY A 81 -7.01 6.05 6.91
CA GLY A 81 -6.08 5.68 5.87
C GLY A 81 -6.27 4.24 5.40
N VAL A 82 -6.01 4.00 4.12
CA VAL A 82 -5.97 2.65 3.55
C VAL A 82 -4.87 2.55 2.50
N TYR A 83 -4.11 1.47 2.57
CA TYR A 83 -3.24 1.02 1.51
C TYR A 83 -3.71 -0.35 1.05
N SER A 84 -4.09 -0.47 -0.20
CA SER A 84 -4.61 -1.71 -0.79
C SER A 84 -3.93 -2.03 -2.09
N PHE A 85 -3.66 -3.31 -2.33
CA PHE A 85 -3.21 -3.80 -3.62
C PHE A 85 -3.71 -5.22 -3.88
N ALA A 86 -3.92 -5.51 -5.15
CA ALA A 86 -4.34 -6.82 -5.63
C ALA A 86 -3.18 -7.63 -6.21
N GLY A 87 -3.33 -8.95 -6.25
CA GLY A 87 -2.38 -9.87 -6.88
C GLY A 87 -1.08 -10.07 -6.12
N GLY A 88 -1.05 -9.79 -4.81
CA GLY A 88 0.18 -9.84 -4.01
C GLY A 88 0.89 -11.19 -4.06
N GLU A 89 0.15 -12.30 -3.97
CA GLU A 89 0.72 -13.64 -4.13
C GLU A 89 1.39 -13.82 -5.49
N GLN A 90 0.70 -13.47 -6.57
CA GLN A 90 1.20 -13.60 -7.94
C GLN A 90 2.45 -12.75 -8.16
N LEU A 91 2.40 -11.47 -7.77
CA LEU A 91 3.51 -10.54 -7.92
C LEU A 91 4.74 -10.99 -7.11
N LEU A 92 4.54 -11.41 -5.86
CA LEU A 92 5.65 -11.88 -5.03
C LEU A 92 6.34 -13.09 -5.66
N ARG A 93 5.58 -14.09 -6.15
CA ARG A 93 6.15 -15.28 -6.78
C ARG A 93 6.91 -14.95 -8.05
N GLU A 94 6.36 -14.05 -8.87
CA GLU A 94 6.99 -13.60 -10.13
C GLU A 94 8.30 -12.86 -9.86
N TYR A 95 8.32 -11.94 -8.87
CA TYR A 95 9.49 -11.14 -8.57
C TYR A 95 10.44 -11.75 -7.53
N TRP A 96 10.13 -12.93 -6.97
CA TRP A 96 10.99 -13.55 -5.96
C TRP A 96 12.44 -13.78 -6.42
N PRO A 97 12.70 -14.31 -7.63
CA PRO A 97 14.07 -14.45 -8.12
C PRO A 97 14.80 -13.11 -8.21
N THR A 98 14.09 -12.07 -8.60
CA THR A 98 14.63 -10.69 -8.68
C THR A 98 14.98 -10.16 -7.29
N ILE A 99 14.12 -10.38 -6.29
CA ILE A 99 14.37 -9.99 -4.89
C ILE A 99 15.62 -10.69 -4.36
N VAL A 100 15.74 -12.00 -4.57
CA VAL A 100 16.93 -12.78 -4.19
C VAL A 100 18.20 -12.24 -4.87
N SER A 101 18.11 -11.91 -6.15
CA SER A 101 19.23 -11.32 -6.90
C SER A 101 19.64 -9.95 -6.36
N LEU A 102 18.68 -9.10 -5.96
CA LEU A 102 18.96 -7.80 -5.33
C LEU A 102 19.65 -7.95 -3.97
N ILE A 103 19.22 -8.89 -3.14
CA ILE A 103 19.86 -9.17 -1.85
C ILE A 103 21.31 -9.62 -2.09
N ASN A 104 21.56 -10.51 -3.04
CA ASN A 104 22.92 -10.95 -3.37
C ASN A 104 23.79 -9.81 -3.93
N ALA A 105 23.19 -8.93 -4.75
CA ALA A 105 23.89 -7.77 -5.31
C ALA A 105 24.27 -6.71 -4.25
N SER A 106 23.57 -6.68 -3.10
CA SER A 106 23.95 -5.82 -1.96
C SER A 106 25.14 -6.34 -1.15
N GLY A 107 25.75 -7.46 -1.55
CA GLY A 107 26.84 -8.11 -0.83
C GLY A 107 26.41 -9.03 0.32
N THR A 108 25.09 -9.23 0.48
CA THR A 108 24.53 -10.15 1.48
C THR A 108 24.28 -11.51 0.81
N ASN A 109 24.58 -12.61 1.51
CA ASN A 109 24.20 -13.94 1.05
C ASN A 109 22.70 -14.13 1.25
N ALA A 110 21.93 -14.07 0.16
CA ALA A 110 20.46 -14.15 0.22
C ALA A 110 19.98 -15.48 0.83
N GLU A 111 20.59 -16.61 0.46
CA GLU A 111 20.21 -17.93 0.99
C GLU A 111 20.36 -17.97 2.52
N GLN A 112 21.49 -17.52 3.02
CA GLN A 112 21.74 -17.49 4.47
C GLN A 112 20.81 -16.49 5.19
N GLY A 113 20.63 -15.28 4.64
CA GLY A 113 19.79 -14.26 5.24
C GLY A 113 18.30 -14.67 5.28
N LEU A 114 17.80 -15.26 4.20
CA LEU A 114 16.43 -15.78 4.13
C LEU A 114 16.22 -16.97 5.08
N ALA A 115 17.17 -17.92 5.14
CA ALA A 115 17.09 -19.05 6.07
C ALA A 115 17.08 -18.58 7.54
N GLN A 116 17.87 -17.57 7.90
CA GLN A 116 17.83 -16.95 9.23
C GLN A 116 16.48 -16.28 9.52
N ALA A 117 15.91 -15.55 8.56
CA ALA A 117 14.59 -14.92 8.69
C ALA A 117 13.48 -15.98 8.84
N GLU A 118 13.51 -17.04 8.05
CA GLU A 118 12.58 -18.18 8.18
C GLU A 118 12.64 -18.82 9.58
N GLN A 119 13.84 -19.07 10.08
CA GLN A 119 14.04 -19.65 11.41
C GLN A 119 13.55 -18.70 12.51
N ALA A 120 13.89 -17.41 12.42
CA ALA A 120 13.51 -16.40 13.42
C ALA A 120 11.99 -16.19 13.50
N LEU A 121 11.33 -16.16 12.35
CA LEU A 121 9.90 -15.86 12.25
C LEU A 121 9.02 -17.13 12.20
N GLY A 122 9.60 -18.31 12.00
CA GLY A 122 8.85 -19.55 11.85
C GLY A 122 8.01 -19.61 10.57
N VAL A 123 8.44 -18.93 9.51
CA VAL A 123 7.77 -18.86 8.20
C VAL A 123 8.60 -19.55 7.11
N LYS A 124 7.97 -19.85 5.98
CA LYS A 124 8.61 -20.32 4.76
C LYS A 124 8.52 -19.27 3.68
N LEU A 125 9.65 -18.85 3.14
CA LEU A 125 9.72 -17.84 2.10
C LEU A 125 9.94 -18.49 0.71
N PRO A 126 9.24 -18.02 -0.33
CA PRO A 126 8.24 -16.95 -0.33
C PRO A 126 6.83 -17.39 0.06
N ASP A 127 6.56 -18.68 0.28
CA ASP A 127 5.23 -19.26 0.28
C ASP A 127 4.28 -18.69 1.34
N ASP A 128 4.76 -18.57 2.58
CA ASP A 128 3.93 -18.02 3.66
C ASP A 128 3.66 -16.52 3.44
N LEU A 129 4.67 -15.76 2.97
CA LEU A 129 4.48 -14.36 2.64
C LEU A 129 3.53 -14.18 1.45
N ALA A 130 3.65 -15.02 0.42
CA ALA A 130 2.72 -15.03 -0.71
C ALA A 130 1.28 -15.30 -0.27
N THR A 131 1.09 -16.24 0.66
CA THR A 131 -0.22 -16.53 1.25
C THR A 131 -0.77 -15.32 2.01
N LEU A 132 0.05 -14.61 2.80
CA LEU A 132 -0.38 -13.42 3.54
C LEU A 132 -0.71 -12.24 2.63
N LEU A 133 0.01 -12.05 1.53
CA LEU A 133 -0.30 -11.02 0.53
C LEU A 133 -1.54 -11.39 -0.30
N GLY A 134 -1.77 -12.68 -0.53
CA GLY A 134 -2.98 -13.24 -1.12
C GLY A 134 -3.38 -12.65 -2.47
N LYS A 135 -4.68 -12.74 -2.76
CA LYS A 135 -5.31 -12.11 -3.93
C LYS A 135 -5.43 -10.60 -3.75
N GLN A 136 -5.64 -10.16 -2.51
CA GLN A 136 -5.69 -8.75 -2.13
C GLN A 136 -5.23 -8.60 -0.68
N PHE A 137 -4.49 -7.54 -0.45
CA PHE A 137 -4.02 -7.10 0.87
C PHE A 137 -4.45 -5.66 1.10
N ASP A 138 -5.08 -5.39 2.23
CA ASP A 138 -5.42 -4.04 2.66
C ASP A 138 -4.83 -3.79 4.05
N LEU A 139 -4.10 -2.69 4.19
CA LEU A 139 -3.73 -2.13 5.50
C LEU A 139 -4.65 -0.95 5.78
N VAL A 140 -5.41 -1.03 6.86
CA VAL A 140 -6.46 -0.04 7.21
C VAL A 140 -6.16 0.58 8.56
N VAL A 141 -6.26 1.90 8.61
CA VAL A 141 -6.03 2.71 9.82
C VAL A 141 -7.29 3.54 10.08
N ALA A 142 -7.82 3.50 11.30
CA ALA A 142 -8.94 4.36 11.68
C ALA A 142 -8.50 5.81 11.87
N LYS A 143 -9.46 6.72 11.83
CA LYS A 143 -9.33 8.08 12.36
C LYS A 143 -9.06 7.98 13.86
N GLN A 144 -7.87 8.32 14.28
CA GLN A 144 -7.44 8.23 15.68
C GLN A 144 -6.38 9.27 16.01
N ASP A 145 -6.31 9.65 17.26
CA ASP A 145 -5.24 10.49 17.79
C ASP A 145 -4.08 9.61 18.27
N PHE A 146 -2.97 9.59 17.54
CA PHE A 146 -1.79 8.80 17.86
C PHE A 146 -1.08 9.28 19.14
N SER A 147 -1.29 10.51 19.58
CA SER A 147 -0.71 11.03 20.84
C SER A 147 -1.22 10.28 22.07
N THR A 148 -2.42 9.71 21.98
CA THR A 148 -3.08 8.96 23.07
C THR A 148 -2.59 7.51 23.21
N ILE A 149 -1.86 6.98 22.22
CA ILE A 149 -1.34 5.60 22.25
C ILE A 149 -0.42 5.38 23.47
N ASN A 150 0.45 6.35 23.75
CA ASN A 150 1.32 6.30 24.92
C ASN A 150 0.57 6.39 26.26
N GLN A 151 -0.73 6.72 26.23
CA GLN A 151 -1.61 6.79 27.39
C GLN A 151 -2.47 5.53 27.55
N GLY A 152 -2.21 4.47 26.75
CA GLY A 152 -2.89 3.19 26.82
C GLY A 152 -4.10 3.06 25.89
N THR A 153 -4.36 4.03 25.01
CA THR A 153 -5.37 3.89 23.95
C THR A 153 -4.90 2.86 22.92
N PRO A 154 -5.70 1.85 22.58
CA PRO A 154 -5.33 0.86 21.58
C PRO A 154 -5.14 1.48 20.20
N VAL A 155 -4.12 1.03 19.47
CA VAL A 155 -3.92 1.41 18.06
C VAL A 155 -4.99 0.75 17.20
N GLN A 156 -5.76 1.54 16.46
CA GLN A 156 -6.78 1.05 15.54
C GLN A 156 -6.18 0.90 14.14
N VAL A 157 -5.44 -0.19 13.96
CA VAL A 157 -4.85 -0.61 12.69
C VAL A 157 -5.17 -2.09 12.46
N ALA A 158 -5.42 -2.45 11.22
CA ALA A 158 -5.67 -3.84 10.84
C ALA A 158 -5.19 -4.14 9.41
N ALA A 159 -4.91 -5.42 9.17
CA ALA A 159 -4.75 -5.97 7.84
C ALA A 159 -6.00 -6.79 7.47
N ARG A 160 -6.50 -6.61 6.25
CA ARG A 160 -7.54 -7.45 5.65
C ARG A 160 -6.91 -8.21 4.48
N LEU A 161 -6.97 -9.53 4.52
CA LEU A 161 -6.30 -10.42 3.58
C LEU A 161 -7.35 -11.24 2.83
N THR A 162 -7.47 -11.09 1.52
CA THR A 162 -8.26 -12.00 0.67
C THR A 162 -7.36 -13.12 0.20
N THR A 163 -7.46 -14.31 0.83
CA THR A 163 -6.49 -15.40 0.68
C THR A 163 -7.07 -16.75 1.13
N ASP A 164 -6.24 -17.82 1.10
CA ASP A 164 -6.52 -19.07 1.82
C ASP A 164 -6.49 -18.79 3.34
N THR A 165 -7.67 -18.53 3.91
CA THR A 165 -7.82 -18.10 5.32
C THR A 165 -7.28 -19.13 6.30
N ALA A 166 -7.45 -20.44 6.03
CA ALA A 166 -6.96 -21.49 6.92
C ALA A 166 -5.42 -21.53 7.00
N LYS A 167 -4.74 -21.35 5.86
CA LYS A 167 -3.28 -21.23 5.84
C LYS A 167 -2.82 -19.92 6.49
N ALA A 168 -3.47 -18.80 6.16
CA ALA A 168 -3.14 -17.50 6.73
C ALA A 168 -3.26 -17.50 8.26
N GLU A 169 -4.33 -18.08 8.83
CA GLU A 169 -4.47 -18.24 10.28
C GLU A 169 -3.33 -19.04 10.92
N GLN A 170 -2.90 -20.14 10.28
CA GLN A 170 -1.77 -20.95 10.75
C GLN A 170 -0.46 -20.14 10.72
N ILE A 171 -0.24 -19.35 9.67
CA ILE A 171 0.94 -18.49 9.53
C ILE A 171 0.92 -17.41 10.62
N VAL A 172 -0.20 -16.69 10.81
CA VAL A 172 -0.34 -15.66 11.84
C VAL A 172 -0.12 -16.26 13.24
N THR A 173 -0.64 -17.48 13.50
CA THR A 173 -0.42 -18.17 14.78
C THR A 173 1.07 -18.45 15.03
N ARG A 174 1.79 -18.95 14.00
CA ARG A 174 3.25 -19.21 14.12
C ARG A 174 4.03 -17.90 14.32
N LEU A 175 3.71 -16.86 13.54
CA LEU A 175 4.33 -15.55 13.69
C LEU A 175 4.11 -14.99 15.08
N GLN A 176 2.88 -15.02 15.59
CA GLN A 176 2.54 -14.54 16.93
C GLN A 176 3.32 -15.31 18.01
N ALA A 177 3.43 -16.64 17.91
CA ALA A 177 4.20 -17.46 18.84
C ALA A 177 5.69 -17.07 18.83
N LYS A 178 6.28 -16.91 17.64
CA LYS A 178 7.69 -16.52 17.49
C LYS A 178 7.99 -15.11 17.98
N LEU A 179 7.13 -14.15 17.65
CA LEU A 179 7.26 -12.79 18.18
C LEU A 179 7.08 -12.76 19.70
N GLY A 180 6.15 -13.58 20.24
CA GLY A 180 5.98 -13.72 21.69
C GLY A 180 7.24 -14.25 22.41
N GLU A 181 7.98 -15.20 21.81
CA GLU A 181 9.27 -15.66 22.34
C GLU A 181 10.32 -14.54 22.47
N MET A 182 10.21 -13.48 21.63
CA MET A 182 11.13 -12.34 21.60
C MET A 182 10.72 -11.19 22.50
N MET A 183 9.47 -11.19 23.03
CA MET A 183 8.89 -10.12 23.82
C MET A 183 8.81 -10.49 25.30
N PRO A 184 8.91 -9.51 26.23
CA PRO A 184 8.61 -9.76 27.64
C PRO A 184 7.20 -10.32 27.83
N ALA A 185 7.00 -11.19 28.81
CA ALA A 185 5.71 -11.86 29.05
C ALA A 185 4.54 -10.88 29.20
N GLU A 186 4.79 -9.70 29.79
CA GLU A 186 3.80 -8.65 30.01
C GLU A 186 3.35 -7.96 28.70
N ALA A 187 4.16 -8.07 27.64
CA ALA A 187 3.89 -7.49 26.31
C ALA A 187 3.24 -8.51 25.36
N GLN A 188 3.18 -9.79 25.75
CA GLN A 188 2.58 -10.83 24.93
C GLN A 188 1.05 -10.69 24.98
N ARG A 189 0.46 -10.31 23.83
CA ARG A 189 -0.99 -10.21 23.66
C ARG A 189 -1.40 -11.08 22.48
N GLU A 190 -2.57 -11.68 22.59
CA GLU A 190 -3.18 -12.32 21.45
C GLU A 190 -3.53 -11.27 20.40
N VAL A 191 -3.16 -11.54 19.14
CA VAL A 191 -3.50 -10.67 18.00
C VAL A 191 -4.93 -11.02 17.58
N PRO A 192 -5.90 -10.09 17.77
CA PRO A 192 -7.29 -10.32 17.38
C PRO A 192 -7.40 -10.59 15.88
N ARG A 193 -8.15 -11.63 15.51
CA ARG A 193 -8.38 -11.98 14.11
C ARG A 193 -9.74 -12.66 13.91
N LYS A 194 -10.28 -12.53 12.70
CA LYS A 194 -11.60 -13.08 12.34
C LYS A 194 -11.66 -13.36 10.84
N VAL A 195 -12.20 -14.52 10.49
CA VAL A 195 -12.53 -14.86 9.11
C VAL A 195 -13.88 -14.21 8.76
N VAL A 196 -13.90 -13.47 7.64
CA VAL A 196 -15.11 -12.81 7.11
C VAL A 196 -15.16 -13.08 5.61
N GLY A 197 -16.13 -13.89 5.17
CA GLY A 197 -16.21 -14.33 3.77
C GLY A 197 -15.00 -15.16 3.36
N ASP A 198 -14.33 -14.75 2.31
CA ASP A 198 -13.07 -15.34 1.80
C ASP A 198 -11.81 -14.60 2.31
N GLY A 199 -11.97 -13.76 3.31
CA GLY A 199 -10.91 -12.94 3.89
C GLY A 199 -10.63 -13.23 5.37
N LEU A 200 -9.40 -12.93 5.79
CA LEU A 200 -8.96 -12.89 7.17
C LEU A 200 -8.68 -11.44 7.57
N ILE A 201 -9.31 -10.97 8.62
CA ILE A 201 -8.98 -9.68 9.25
C ILE A 201 -8.10 -9.96 10.46
N VAL A 202 -6.98 -9.25 10.54
CA VAL A 202 -6.03 -9.27 11.66
C VAL A 202 -5.88 -7.84 12.15
N ALA A 203 -6.18 -7.57 13.41
CA ALA A 203 -6.17 -6.22 13.97
C ALA A 203 -5.30 -6.11 15.21
N ALA A 204 -4.80 -4.92 15.49
CA ALA A 204 -4.08 -4.63 16.73
C ALA A 204 -5.03 -4.51 17.94
N ASP A 205 -6.32 -4.22 17.71
CA ASP A 205 -7.35 -4.07 18.72
C ASP A 205 -8.62 -4.85 18.37
N ALA A 206 -9.24 -5.50 19.36
CA ALA A 206 -10.45 -6.29 19.17
C ALA A 206 -11.68 -5.44 18.82
N GLY A 207 -11.78 -4.23 19.38
CA GLY A 207 -12.88 -3.31 19.05
C GLY A 207 -12.79 -2.84 17.59
N TYR A 208 -11.58 -2.62 17.08
CA TYR A 208 -11.39 -2.26 15.68
C TYR A 208 -11.62 -3.45 14.74
N LEU A 209 -11.26 -4.67 15.17
CA LEU A 209 -11.61 -5.90 14.45
C LEU A 209 -13.13 -6.00 14.22
N ASP A 210 -13.94 -5.77 15.27
CA ASP A 210 -15.39 -5.84 15.17
C ASP A 210 -15.97 -4.76 14.27
N LYS A 211 -15.42 -3.55 14.27
CA LYS A 211 -15.78 -2.47 13.32
C LYS A 211 -15.54 -2.87 11.88
N LEU A 212 -14.39 -3.45 11.58
CA LEU A 212 -14.06 -3.91 10.22
C LEU A 212 -14.90 -5.11 9.78
N ALA A 213 -15.24 -6.00 10.71
CA ALA A 213 -16.10 -7.15 10.42
C ALA A 213 -17.58 -6.76 10.21
N SER A 214 -18.01 -5.62 10.75
CA SER A 214 -19.38 -5.10 10.65
C SER A 214 -19.35 -3.57 10.56
N PRO A 215 -18.93 -3.02 9.40
CA PRO A 215 -18.67 -1.59 9.25
C PRO A 215 -19.95 -0.76 9.43
N GLN A 216 -19.78 0.41 10.06
CA GLN A 216 -20.79 1.46 10.16
C GLN A 216 -20.40 2.61 9.24
N GLY A 217 -21.32 3.05 8.37
CA GLY A 217 -21.01 3.99 7.29
C GLY A 217 -20.05 3.37 6.28
N LYS A 218 -19.66 4.14 5.27
CA LYS A 218 -18.78 3.68 4.21
C LYS A 218 -17.70 4.70 3.91
N LEU A 219 -16.48 4.23 3.64
CA LEU A 219 -15.38 5.07 3.17
C LEU A 219 -15.74 5.78 1.85
N SER A 220 -16.54 5.13 0.99
CA SER A 220 -17.06 5.72 -0.25
C SER A 220 -17.95 6.96 -0.02
N GLU A 221 -18.41 7.25 1.20
CA GLU A 221 -19.15 8.46 1.56
C GLU A 221 -18.21 9.62 1.99
N ASN A 222 -16.92 9.34 2.22
CA ASN A 222 -15.93 10.36 2.56
C ASN A 222 -15.58 11.20 1.34
N GLN A 223 -15.71 12.52 1.44
CA GLN A 223 -15.48 13.46 0.31
C GLN A 223 -14.02 13.47 -0.14
N GLY A 224 -13.06 13.45 0.78
CA GLY A 224 -11.63 13.35 0.46
C GLY A 224 -11.31 12.09 -0.35
N PHE A 225 -11.91 10.94 0.04
CA PHE A 225 -11.78 9.69 -0.70
C PHE A 225 -12.39 9.80 -2.11
N GLN A 226 -13.60 10.33 -2.25
CA GLN A 226 -14.27 10.48 -3.55
C GLN A 226 -13.48 11.37 -4.52
N ARG A 227 -12.86 12.45 -4.03
CA ARG A 227 -12.08 13.39 -4.84
C ARG A 227 -10.73 12.82 -5.25
N THR A 228 -10.11 12.04 -4.38
CA THR A 228 -8.71 11.60 -4.56
C THR A 228 -8.54 10.18 -5.07
N VAL A 229 -9.55 9.32 -4.93
CA VAL A 229 -9.52 7.91 -5.38
C VAL A 229 -10.59 7.67 -6.45
N PRO A 230 -10.30 7.98 -7.73
CA PRO A 230 -11.25 7.75 -8.82
C PRO A 230 -11.42 6.27 -9.10
N ASP A 231 -12.68 5.83 -9.28
CA ASP A 231 -13.04 4.46 -9.70
C ASP A 231 -12.25 3.39 -8.91
N PRO A 232 -12.33 3.33 -7.58
CA PRO A 232 -11.48 2.42 -6.78
C PRO A 232 -11.56 0.95 -7.23
N GLU A 233 -12.72 0.52 -7.72
CA GLU A 233 -12.97 -0.85 -8.22
C GLU A 233 -12.28 -1.16 -9.56
N LYS A 234 -11.66 -0.18 -10.21
CA LYS A 234 -10.87 -0.35 -11.44
C LYS A 234 -9.37 -0.29 -11.18
N GLN A 235 -8.94 -0.06 -9.95
CA GLN A 235 -7.54 0.11 -9.58
C GLN A 235 -6.94 -1.21 -9.11
N ALA A 236 -5.67 -1.47 -9.43
CA ALA A 236 -4.90 -2.58 -8.90
C ALA A 236 -4.24 -2.25 -7.56
N GLY A 237 -4.03 -0.96 -7.31
CA GLY A 237 -3.52 -0.43 -6.05
C GLY A 237 -4.16 0.90 -5.71
N VAL A 238 -4.40 1.11 -4.42
CA VAL A 238 -4.98 2.33 -3.85
C VAL A 238 -4.25 2.67 -2.56
N LEU A 239 -3.79 3.91 -2.44
CA LEU A 239 -3.44 4.53 -1.17
C LEU A 239 -4.40 5.71 -0.97
N PHE A 240 -4.99 5.80 0.19
CA PHE A 240 -5.75 6.97 0.63
C PHE A 240 -5.36 7.36 2.04
N ILE A 241 -5.23 8.66 2.27
CA ILE A 241 -5.01 9.26 3.58
C ILE A 241 -5.99 10.43 3.71
N ASP A 242 -6.81 10.39 4.75
CA ASP A 242 -7.67 11.49 5.17
C ASP A 242 -6.82 12.48 6.00
N LEU A 243 -6.40 13.57 5.38
CA LEU A 243 -5.51 14.55 6.03
C LEU A 243 -6.23 15.29 7.15
N ASP A 244 -7.53 15.58 6.99
CA ASP A 244 -8.34 16.21 8.04
C ASP A 244 -8.38 15.35 9.31
N ALA A 245 -8.41 14.02 9.14
CA ALA A 245 -8.46 13.08 10.28
C ALA A 245 -7.21 13.11 11.15
N PHE A 246 -6.08 13.56 10.61
CA PHE A 246 -4.78 13.58 11.29
C PHE A 246 -4.22 14.99 11.48
N GLU A 247 -4.97 16.03 11.13
CA GLU A 247 -4.54 17.43 11.16
C GLU A 247 -3.92 17.83 12.50
N SER A 248 -4.56 17.50 13.60
CA SER A 248 -4.09 17.83 14.96
C SER A 248 -2.71 17.24 15.31
N GLN A 249 -2.23 16.28 14.54
CA GLN A 249 -0.99 15.56 14.85
C GLN A 249 0.24 16.15 14.16
N TYR A 250 0.04 16.90 13.08
CA TYR A 250 1.15 17.49 12.32
C TYR A 250 1.09 19.02 12.25
N LEU A 251 -0.08 19.63 12.52
CA LEU A 251 -0.27 21.07 12.34
C LEU A 251 0.63 21.91 13.26
N ASP A 252 0.92 21.44 14.47
CA ASP A 252 1.78 22.14 15.42
C ASP A 252 3.25 22.20 14.95
N GLU A 253 3.67 21.28 14.09
CA GLU A 253 5.01 21.23 13.50
C GLU A 253 5.13 22.12 12.25
N VAL A 254 3.99 22.59 11.70
CA VAL A 254 3.94 23.43 10.49
C VAL A 254 4.22 24.89 10.86
N PRO A 255 5.11 25.59 10.12
CA PRO A 255 5.31 27.03 10.26
C PRO A 255 4.01 27.81 10.16
N GLU A 256 3.86 28.86 10.98
CA GLU A 256 2.61 29.59 11.15
C GLU A 256 2.07 30.20 9.84
N ASP A 257 2.98 30.65 8.97
CA ASP A 257 2.68 31.20 7.64
C ASP A 257 2.20 30.17 6.61
N GLN A 258 2.35 28.86 6.89
CA GLN A 258 1.94 27.76 6.03
C GLN A 258 0.71 27.01 6.58
N ARG A 259 0.28 27.28 7.82
CA ARG A 259 -0.80 26.53 8.48
C ARG A 259 -2.12 26.64 7.71
N GLU A 260 -2.51 27.82 7.26
CA GLU A 260 -3.75 28.04 6.51
C GLU A 260 -3.79 27.18 5.22
N PHE A 261 -2.65 27.10 4.50
CA PHE A 261 -2.55 26.24 3.34
C PHE A 261 -2.66 24.75 3.71
N VAL A 262 -1.95 24.31 4.74
CA VAL A 262 -1.97 22.91 5.18
C VAL A 262 -3.36 22.52 5.70
N GLN A 263 -4.08 23.39 6.39
CA GLN A 263 -5.46 23.19 6.84
C GLN A 263 -6.48 23.14 5.69
N SER A 264 -6.12 23.65 4.52
CA SER A 264 -6.99 23.51 3.34
C SER A 264 -6.89 22.13 2.67
N LEU A 265 -5.91 21.31 3.05
CA LEU A 265 -5.71 19.97 2.48
C LEU A 265 -6.65 18.97 3.13
N GLN A 266 -7.48 18.31 2.33
CA GLN A 266 -8.50 17.36 2.82
C GLN A 266 -8.06 15.91 2.73
N GLY A 267 -7.47 15.50 1.61
CA GLY A 267 -7.11 14.10 1.39
C GLY A 267 -6.02 13.92 0.34
N LEU A 268 -5.28 12.83 0.49
CA LEU A 268 -4.27 12.36 -0.46
C LEU A 268 -4.68 10.99 -1.00
N GLY A 269 -4.74 10.84 -2.32
CA GLY A 269 -5.00 9.57 -2.98
C GLY A 269 -3.93 9.25 -4.03
N LEU A 270 -3.44 8.02 -4.02
CA LEU A 270 -2.61 7.46 -5.08
C LEU A 270 -3.28 6.19 -5.60
N VAL A 271 -3.48 6.11 -6.90
CA VAL A 271 -4.06 4.93 -7.55
C VAL A 271 -3.23 4.48 -8.73
N ASN A 272 -3.28 3.19 -9.00
CA ASN A 272 -2.75 2.62 -10.23
C ASN A 272 -3.67 1.52 -10.78
N SER A 273 -3.90 1.54 -12.09
CA SER A 273 -4.70 0.53 -12.76
C SER A 273 -3.94 -0.80 -12.95
N PRO A 274 -4.64 -1.92 -13.16
CA PRO A 274 -4.01 -3.11 -13.69
C PRO A 274 -3.26 -2.82 -15.00
N VAL A 275 -2.21 -3.62 -15.26
CA VAL A 275 -1.56 -3.60 -16.58
C VAL A 275 -2.42 -4.40 -17.56
N VAL A 276 -2.88 -3.73 -18.62
CA VAL A 276 -3.65 -4.34 -19.70
C VAL A 276 -2.97 -4.01 -21.03
N ASP A 277 -2.67 -5.01 -21.82
CA ASP A 277 -1.97 -4.86 -23.11
C ASP A 277 -0.67 -4.02 -23.01
N GLY A 278 0.05 -4.15 -21.89
CA GLY A 278 1.28 -3.42 -21.63
C GLY A 278 1.06 -1.95 -21.27
N GLU A 279 -0.17 -1.49 -21.05
CA GLU A 279 -0.49 -0.14 -20.56
C GLU A 279 -0.96 -0.18 -19.10
N SER A 280 -0.49 0.77 -18.30
CA SER A 280 -0.97 1.05 -16.94
C SER A 280 -1.16 2.55 -16.77
N ARG A 281 -2.11 2.92 -15.91
CA ARG A 281 -2.41 4.32 -15.58
C ARG A 281 -2.33 4.51 -14.08
N GLY A 282 -1.83 5.68 -13.68
CA GLY A 282 -1.79 6.06 -12.29
C GLY A 282 -2.19 7.52 -12.09
N SER A 283 -2.63 7.85 -10.91
CA SER A 283 -2.79 9.25 -10.51
C SER A 283 -2.49 9.42 -9.03
N LEU A 284 -1.84 10.53 -8.72
CA LEU A 284 -1.70 11.07 -7.38
C LEU A 284 -2.58 12.31 -7.32
N ARG A 285 -3.53 12.34 -6.39
CA ARG A 285 -4.40 13.49 -6.16
C ARG A 285 -4.28 14.00 -4.74
N LEU A 286 -4.24 15.32 -4.63
CA LEU A 286 -4.31 16.04 -3.36
C LEU A 286 -5.55 16.92 -3.42
N SER A 287 -6.55 16.63 -2.59
CA SER A 287 -7.79 17.43 -2.53
C SER A 287 -7.67 18.56 -1.52
N VAL A 288 -8.42 19.61 -1.78
CA VAL A 288 -8.55 20.80 -0.93
C VAL A 288 -10.01 21.02 -0.54
N ASN A 289 -10.22 21.67 0.62
CA ASN A 289 -11.53 22.09 1.12
C ASN A 289 -12.09 23.23 0.28
#